data_32a814cf6f67bf17180b3c1a61a543a4
#
_entry.id   32a814cf6f67bf17180b3c1a61a543a4
#
_cell.length_a   1.000
_cell.length_b   1.000
_cell.length_c   1.000
_cell.angle_alpha   90.00
_cell.angle_beta   90.00
_cell.angle_gamma   90.00
#
_symmetry.space_group_name_H-M   'P 1'
#
loop_
_entity.id
_entity.type
_entity.pdbx_description
1 polymer ?
#
loop_
_entity_poly.entity_id
_entity_poly.type
_entity_poly.pdbx_seq_one_letter_code
_entity_poly.pdbx_strand_id
1 'polypeptide(L)'
;MNARPVVFLIAALAAPAAVFGQAPGHFPPDSLINVKVIPKNTPVMQVVGMMRNFAGALGVRCQFCHVGQEGQPLGQFDFAKDEKRTKLTARQMMRMVEEINRRLDTLPEHAQMTSHVEVTCQTCHRGVSRPMGLEQLVQETAQTSGADSATRAYRALRERYSGRAAYDFGEPTLDIAAFRLARAGKFDEAFAILKLNEEQFPASSNLATFRANINLMKGDTAAAIASFREAIRRDSTNGEAQGRLRQLVRP
;
A
#
# COMPACT_ATOMS: atom_id res chain seq x y z
N MET A 1 -31.26 -80.65 -17.46
CA MET A 1 -30.96 -79.67 -18.54
C MET A 1 -31.02 -78.27 -17.90
N ASN A 2 -29.88 -77.72 -17.51
CA ASN A 2 -29.78 -76.43 -16.81
C ASN A 2 -29.31 -75.37 -17.83
N ALA A 3 -30.16 -74.46 -18.26
CA ALA A 3 -29.84 -73.35 -19.10
C ALA A 3 -29.28 -72.17 -18.19
N ARG A 4 -28.06 -71.78 -18.43
CA ARG A 4 -27.43 -70.59 -17.78
C ARG A 4 -27.78 -69.33 -18.60
N PRO A 5 -28.21 -68.24 -17.98
CA PRO A 5 -28.41 -67.00 -18.71
C PRO A 5 -27.06 -66.32 -18.97
N VAL A 6 -26.87 -65.90 -20.22
CA VAL A 6 -25.71 -65.04 -20.62
C VAL A 6 -26.09 -63.58 -20.36
N VAL A 7 -25.38 -62.95 -19.43
CA VAL A 7 -25.52 -61.53 -19.16
C VAL A 7 -24.57 -60.72 -20.08
N PHE A 8 -25.16 -59.94 -20.98
CA PHE A 8 -24.42 -58.97 -21.80
C PHE A 8 -24.12 -57.72 -21.00
N LEU A 9 -22.86 -57.50 -20.70
CA LEU A 9 -22.39 -56.27 -20.12
C LEU A 9 -22.26 -55.22 -21.26
N ILE A 10 -23.16 -54.23 -21.28
CA ILE A 10 -23.04 -53.08 -22.19
C ILE A 10 -22.09 -52.09 -21.52
N ALA A 11 -20.85 -52.02 -22.01
CA ALA A 11 -19.89 -51.00 -21.62
C ALA A 11 -20.29 -49.65 -22.27
N ALA A 12 -20.83 -48.75 -21.49
CA ALA A 12 -21.06 -47.38 -21.92
C ALA A 12 -19.74 -46.66 -22.07
N LEU A 13 -19.31 -46.43 -23.29
CA LEU A 13 -18.18 -45.51 -23.60
C LEU A 13 -18.61 -44.06 -23.31
N ALA A 14 -18.17 -43.54 -22.18
CA ALA A 14 -18.28 -42.12 -21.90
C ALA A 14 -17.31 -41.36 -22.83
N ALA A 15 -17.86 -40.69 -23.83
CA ALA A 15 -17.09 -39.76 -24.65
C ALA A 15 -16.59 -38.61 -23.78
N PRO A 16 -15.31 -38.20 -23.88
CA PRO A 16 -14.83 -37.02 -23.15
C PRO A 16 -15.59 -35.80 -23.67
N ALA A 17 -16.25 -35.05 -22.78
CA ALA A 17 -16.82 -33.75 -23.09
C ALA A 17 -15.68 -32.84 -23.60
N ALA A 18 -15.74 -32.49 -24.87
CA ALA A 18 -14.84 -31.51 -25.46
C ALA A 18 -15.04 -30.20 -24.69
N VAL A 19 -14.06 -29.81 -23.91
CA VAL A 19 -13.97 -28.45 -23.36
C VAL A 19 -13.79 -27.53 -24.55
N PHE A 20 -14.87 -26.93 -25.02
CA PHE A 20 -14.81 -25.87 -26.01
C PHE A 20 -14.07 -24.70 -25.35
N GLY A 21 -12.75 -24.64 -25.54
CA GLY A 21 -11.96 -23.46 -25.25
C GLY A 21 -12.55 -22.31 -26.06
N GLN A 22 -13.01 -21.26 -25.40
CA GLN A 22 -13.41 -20.03 -26.09
C GLN A 22 -12.27 -19.61 -27.00
N ALA A 23 -12.56 -19.29 -28.26
CA ALA A 23 -11.57 -18.71 -29.16
C ALA A 23 -10.91 -17.49 -28.46
N PRO A 24 -9.59 -17.35 -28.61
CA PRO A 24 -8.92 -16.21 -28.00
C PRO A 24 -9.56 -14.92 -28.51
N GLY A 25 -10.20 -14.17 -27.60
CA GLY A 25 -10.74 -12.87 -27.92
C GLY A 25 -9.62 -11.93 -28.38
N HIS A 26 -9.96 -10.91 -29.15
CA HIS A 26 -9.01 -9.86 -29.45
C HIS A 26 -9.07 -8.74 -28.40
N PHE A 27 -8.00 -7.96 -28.30
CA PHE A 27 -7.96 -6.79 -27.44
C PHE A 27 -7.57 -5.56 -28.27
N PRO A 28 -8.29 -4.44 -28.13
CA PRO A 28 -9.46 -4.19 -27.25
C PRO A 28 -10.72 -4.97 -27.70
N PRO A 29 -11.68 -5.26 -26.79
CA PRO A 29 -12.91 -5.95 -27.13
C PRO A 29 -13.82 -5.05 -27.99
N ASP A 30 -14.72 -5.66 -28.79
CA ASP A 30 -15.63 -4.91 -29.68
C ASP A 30 -16.66 -4.10 -28.88
N SER A 31 -17.02 -4.55 -27.70
CA SER A 31 -18.04 -3.94 -26.85
C SER A 31 -17.72 -4.06 -25.37
N LEU A 32 -18.31 -3.15 -24.59
CA LEU A 32 -18.19 -3.15 -23.14
C LEU A 32 -19.29 -4.02 -22.52
N ILE A 33 -18.88 -5.03 -21.75
CA ILE A 33 -19.77 -5.91 -21.00
C ILE A 33 -19.57 -5.65 -19.49
N ASN A 34 -20.68 -5.66 -18.73
CA ASN A 34 -20.69 -5.51 -17.27
C ASN A 34 -20.14 -4.16 -16.76
N VAL A 35 -20.40 -3.08 -17.49
CA VAL A 35 -20.09 -1.70 -17.05
C VAL A 35 -21.12 -1.28 -16.00
N LYS A 36 -20.64 -0.82 -14.82
CA LYS A 36 -21.50 -0.49 -13.65
C LYS A 36 -21.33 0.96 -13.15
N VAL A 37 -20.21 1.61 -13.43
CA VAL A 37 -19.91 2.98 -12.99
C VAL A 37 -19.65 3.88 -14.18
N ILE A 38 -18.82 3.42 -15.12
CA ILE A 38 -18.57 4.15 -16.37
C ILE A 38 -19.85 4.18 -17.21
N PRO A 39 -20.21 5.29 -17.84
CA PRO A 39 -21.38 5.36 -18.73
C PRO A 39 -21.31 4.29 -19.85
N LYS A 40 -22.43 3.62 -20.11
CA LYS A 40 -22.47 2.49 -21.07
C LYS A 40 -22.12 2.86 -22.51
N ASN A 41 -22.31 4.13 -22.86
CA ASN A 41 -22.01 4.67 -24.20
C ASN A 41 -20.59 5.20 -24.35
N THR A 42 -19.73 5.02 -23.32
CA THR A 42 -18.32 5.43 -23.40
C THR A 42 -17.61 4.58 -24.46
N PRO A 43 -16.86 5.20 -25.40
CA PRO A 43 -16.10 4.45 -26.39
C PRO A 43 -15.10 3.48 -25.75
N VAL A 44 -14.97 2.26 -26.31
CA VAL A 44 -14.10 1.20 -25.78
C VAL A 44 -12.66 1.69 -25.55
N MET A 45 -12.10 2.41 -26.52
CA MET A 45 -10.72 2.92 -26.43
C MET A 45 -10.56 3.95 -25.30
N GLN A 46 -11.58 4.75 -25.02
CA GLN A 46 -11.57 5.68 -23.89
C GLN A 46 -11.56 4.90 -22.57
N VAL A 47 -12.36 3.85 -22.43
CA VAL A 47 -12.34 2.96 -21.24
C VAL A 47 -10.98 2.31 -21.08
N VAL A 48 -10.36 1.82 -22.15
CA VAL A 48 -9.00 1.27 -22.11
C VAL A 48 -8.00 2.31 -21.59
N GLY A 49 -8.10 3.56 -22.03
CA GLY A 49 -7.30 4.68 -21.53
C GLY A 49 -7.49 4.89 -20.03
N MET A 50 -8.76 4.95 -19.57
CA MET A 50 -9.09 5.06 -18.14
C MET A 50 -8.48 3.91 -17.32
N MET A 51 -8.59 2.66 -17.80
CA MET A 51 -8.01 1.49 -17.10
C MET A 51 -6.49 1.55 -17.01
N ARG A 52 -5.80 2.07 -18.04
CA ARG A 52 -4.35 2.31 -18.00
C ARG A 52 -3.99 3.36 -16.95
N ASN A 53 -4.77 4.44 -16.86
CA ASN A 53 -4.57 5.47 -15.84
C ASN A 53 -4.77 4.90 -14.44
N PHE A 54 -5.80 4.08 -14.22
CA PHE A 54 -6.04 3.40 -12.93
C PHE A 54 -4.88 2.46 -12.59
N ALA A 55 -4.43 1.64 -13.55
CA ALA A 55 -3.30 0.75 -13.34
C ALA A 55 -2.01 1.51 -12.96
N GLY A 56 -1.74 2.63 -13.63
CA GLY A 56 -0.62 3.52 -13.33
C GLY A 56 -0.73 4.18 -11.96
N ALA A 57 -1.93 4.70 -11.63
CA ALA A 57 -2.19 5.34 -10.34
C ALA A 57 -2.02 4.38 -9.15
N LEU A 58 -2.34 3.10 -9.33
CA LEU A 58 -2.22 2.07 -8.29
C LEU A 58 -0.88 1.31 -8.34
N GLY A 59 -0.06 1.50 -9.37
CA GLY A 59 1.19 0.75 -9.55
C GLY A 59 0.98 -0.74 -9.81
N VAL A 60 -0.14 -1.12 -10.46
CA VAL A 60 -0.55 -2.51 -10.72
C VAL A 60 -0.73 -2.79 -12.21
N ARG A 61 -1.04 -4.04 -12.57
CA ARG A 61 -1.35 -4.46 -13.93
C ARG A 61 -2.80 -4.96 -14.03
N CYS A 62 -3.27 -5.22 -15.27
CA CYS A 62 -4.67 -5.58 -15.56
C CYS A 62 -5.18 -6.78 -14.75
N GLN A 63 -4.32 -7.79 -14.52
CA GLN A 63 -4.67 -8.98 -13.74
C GLN A 63 -4.93 -8.69 -12.25
N PHE A 64 -4.60 -7.53 -11.75
CA PHE A 64 -4.93 -7.15 -10.37
C PHE A 64 -6.45 -7.02 -10.17
N CYS A 65 -7.16 -6.48 -11.17
CA CYS A 65 -8.61 -6.25 -11.11
C CYS A 65 -9.41 -7.19 -12.02
N HIS A 66 -8.83 -7.70 -13.09
CA HIS A 66 -9.52 -8.54 -14.07
C HIS A 66 -9.05 -10.00 -14.03
N VAL A 67 -9.93 -10.92 -14.43
CA VAL A 67 -9.62 -12.35 -14.49
C VAL A 67 -8.67 -12.59 -15.66
N GLY A 68 -7.46 -13.02 -15.33
CA GLY A 68 -6.35 -13.27 -16.23
C GLY A 68 -5.08 -13.46 -15.43
N GLN A 69 -3.99 -13.90 -16.08
CA GLN A 69 -2.71 -14.19 -15.45
C GLN A 69 -1.61 -13.27 -15.96
N GLU A 70 -0.54 -13.13 -15.20
CA GLU A 70 0.64 -12.39 -15.62
C GLU A 70 1.28 -13.08 -16.85
N GLY A 71 1.66 -12.26 -17.84
CA GLY A 71 2.20 -12.77 -19.12
C GLY A 71 1.15 -13.26 -20.11
N GLN A 72 -0.09 -13.45 -19.72
CA GLN A 72 -1.18 -13.86 -20.60
C GLN A 72 -1.56 -12.73 -21.56
N PRO A 73 -1.81 -12.98 -22.86
CA PRO A 73 -2.32 -11.98 -23.79
C PRO A 73 -3.65 -11.39 -23.34
N LEU A 74 -3.82 -10.07 -23.45
CA LEU A 74 -5.02 -9.38 -23.00
C LEU A 74 -6.32 -9.86 -23.66
N GLY A 75 -6.26 -10.34 -24.89
CA GLY A 75 -7.41 -10.94 -25.57
C GLY A 75 -7.96 -12.22 -24.90
N GLN A 76 -7.20 -12.82 -23.99
CA GLN A 76 -7.60 -13.99 -23.22
C GLN A 76 -8.11 -13.64 -21.81
N PHE A 77 -8.11 -12.34 -21.43
CA PHE A 77 -8.62 -11.90 -20.14
C PHE A 77 -10.15 -11.86 -20.18
N ASP A 78 -10.78 -12.25 -19.07
CA ASP A 78 -12.20 -12.00 -18.87
C ASP A 78 -12.39 -10.68 -18.12
N PHE A 79 -12.55 -9.61 -18.89
CA PHE A 79 -12.78 -8.27 -18.36
C PHE A 79 -14.19 -8.10 -17.77
N ALA A 80 -15.14 -8.97 -18.11
CA ALA A 80 -16.53 -8.88 -17.67
C ALA A 80 -16.76 -9.46 -16.27
N LYS A 81 -16.04 -10.52 -15.89
CA LYS A 81 -16.23 -11.20 -14.60
C LYS A 81 -15.94 -10.33 -13.40
N ASP A 82 -16.73 -10.53 -12.35
CA ASP A 82 -16.64 -9.83 -11.06
C ASP A 82 -16.05 -10.71 -9.94
N GLU A 83 -15.28 -11.72 -10.27
CA GLU A 83 -14.67 -12.65 -9.31
C GLU A 83 -13.63 -11.98 -8.40
N LYS A 84 -12.94 -10.95 -8.91
CA LYS A 84 -11.89 -10.26 -8.13
C LYS A 84 -12.45 -9.16 -7.25
N ARG A 85 -12.25 -9.30 -5.94
CA ARG A 85 -12.66 -8.29 -4.96
C ARG A 85 -12.06 -6.92 -5.25
N THR A 86 -10.83 -6.86 -5.78
CA THR A 86 -10.16 -5.61 -6.19
C THR A 86 -10.92 -4.85 -7.27
N LYS A 87 -11.57 -5.55 -8.22
CA LYS A 87 -12.46 -4.92 -9.22
C LYS A 87 -13.69 -4.30 -8.56
N LEU A 88 -14.30 -5.00 -7.60
CA LEU A 88 -15.45 -4.48 -6.86
C LEU A 88 -15.07 -3.27 -6.00
N THR A 89 -13.92 -3.34 -5.34
CA THR A 89 -13.36 -2.21 -4.58
C THR A 89 -13.09 -1.01 -5.49
N ALA A 90 -12.49 -1.22 -6.67
CA ALA A 90 -12.23 -0.15 -7.63
C ALA A 90 -13.50 0.60 -8.04
N ARG A 91 -14.63 -0.12 -8.24
CA ARG A 91 -15.93 0.53 -8.52
C ARG A 91 -16.42 1.42 -7.37
N GLN A 92 -16.18 1.01 -6.12
CA GLN A 92 -16.53 1.86 -4.97
C GLN A 92 -15.61 3.08 -4.89
N MET A 93 -14.30 2.90 -5.15
CA MET A 93 -13.34 4.02 -5.20
C MET A 93 -13.69 5.03 -6.30
N MET A 94 -14.13 4.56 -7.47
CA MET A 94 -14.60 5.45 -8.55
C MET A 94 -15.78 6.33 -8.09
N ARG A 95 -16.79 5.73 -7.44
CA ARG A 95 -17.93 6.49 -6.89
C ARG A 95 -17.50 7.47 -5.79
N MET A 96 -16.54 7.07 -4.95
CA MET A 96 -16.02 7.95 -3.91
C MET A 96 -15.29 9.16 -4.51
N VAL A 97 -14.47 8.96 -5.54
CA VAL A 97 -13.78 10.04 -6.24
C VAL A 97 -14.80 11.00 -6.90
N GLU A 98 -15.82 10.46 -7.54
CA GLU A 98 -16.92 11.26 -8.12
C GLU A 98 -17.63 12.11 -7.06
N GLU A 99 -17.95 11.51 -5.90
CA GLU A 99 -18.58 12.24 -4.79
C GLU A 99 -17.65 13.31 -4.20
N ILE A 100 -16.35 13.05 -4.07
CA ILE A 100 -15.38 14.04 -3.59
C ILE A 100 -15.34 15.23 -4.56
N ASN A 101 -15.22 14.99 -5.87
CA ASN A 101 -15.17 16.06 -6.86
C ASN A 101 -16.46 16.88 -6.87
N ARG A 102 -17.62 16.21 -6.80
CA ARG A 102 -18.91 16.90 -6.69
C ARG A 102 -19.00 17.81 -5.45
N ARG A 103 -18.38 17.43 -4.33
CA ARG A 103 -18.32 18.30 -3.13
C ARG A 103 -17.33 19.43 -3.30
N LEU A 104 -16.18 19.18 -3.93
CA LEU A 104 -15.22 20.25 -4.25
C LEU A 104 -15.86 21.36 -5.09
N ASP A 105 -16.69 21.01 -6.08
CA ASP A 105 -17.39 21.98 -6.92
C ASP A 105 -18.34 22.90 -6.13
N THR A 106 -18.75 22.52 -4.92
CA THR A 106 -19.61 23.33 -4.05
C THR A 106 -18.84 24.27 -3.11
N LEU A 107 -17.51 24.19 -3.06
CA LEU A 107 -16.70 25.08 -2.21
C LEU A 107 -16.62 26.49 -2.83
N PRO A 108 -16.82 27.55 -2.03
CA PRO A 108 -16.80 28.93 -2.54
C PRO A 108 -15.45 29.29 -3.20
N GLU A 109 -14.36 28.83 -2.65
CA GLU A 109 -13.02 29.06 -3.17
C GLU A 109 -12.80 28.36 -4.52
N HIS A 110 -13.35 27.17 -4.69
CA HIS A 110 -13.23 26.38 -5.91
C HIS A 110 -13.95 27.04 -7.10
N ALA A 111 -15.10 27.65 -6.85
CA ALA A 111 -15.84 28.39 -7.86
C ALA A 111 -15.11 29.66 -8.38
N GLN A 112 -14.15 30.20 -7.61
CA GLN A 112 -13.36 31.38 -7.96
C GLN A 112 -12.00 31.03 -8.58
N MET A 113 -11.62 29.76 -8.62
CA MET A 113 -10.33 29.33 -9.18
C MET A 113 -10.38 29.33 -10.71
N THR A 114 -9.32 29.83 -11.33
CA THR A 114 -9.15 29.80 -12.80
C THR A 114 -8.84 28.39 -13.34
N SER A 115 -8.41 27.48 -12.45
CA SER A 115 -8.20 26.07 -12.76
C SER A 115 -8.84 25.21 -11.67
N HIS A 116 -9.70 24.28 -12.05
CA HIS A 116 -10.32 23.35 -11.12
C HIS A 116 -9.32 22.28 -10.66
N VAL A 117 -9.25 22.04 -9.35
CA VAL A 117 -8.52 20.92 -8.78
C VAL A 117 -9.42 19.70 -8.85
N GLU A 118 -9.03 18.70 -9.63
CA GLU A 118 -9.74 17.43 -9.72
C GLU A 118 -8.99 16.36 -8.92
N VAL A 119 -9.72 15.69 -8.02
CA VAL A 119 -9.22 14.52 -7.32
C VAL A 119 -9.31 13.32 -8.25
N THR A 120 -8.22 12.60 -8.40
CA THR A 120 -8.12 11.38 -9.20
C THR A 120 -7.60 10.22 -8.35
N CYS A 121 -7.56 9.01 -8.91
CA CYS A 121 -6.93 7.87 -8.24
C CYS A 121 -5.47 8.17 -7.87
N GLN A 122 -4.74 8.89 -8.76
CA GLN A 122 -3.34 9.27 -8.55
C GLN A 122 -3.15 10.20 -7.34
N THR A 123 -4.13 11.06 -7.03
CA THR A 123 -4.07 12.00 -5.90
C THR A 123 -3.80 11.30 -4.58
N CYS A 124 -4.45 10.14 -4.37
CA CYS A 124 -4.28 9.34 -3.14
C CYS A 124 -3.27 8.20 -3.30
N HIS A 125 -3.31 7.49 -4.44
CA HIS A 125 -2.55 6.24 -4.60
C HIS A 125 -1.07 6.43 -4.96
N ARG A 126 -0.73 7.43 -5.79
CA ARG A 126 0.67 7.78 -6.14
C ARG A 126 1.55 6.60 -6.59
N GLY A 127 0.96 5.62 -7.26
CA GLY A 127 1.67 4.42 -7.72
C GLY A 127 1.68 3.26 -6.72
N VAL A 128 0.85 3.30 -5.67
CA VAL A 128 0.70 2.21 -4.69
C VAL A 128 -0.77 1.80 -4.56
N SER A 129 -1.03 0.50 -4.53
CA SER A 129 -2.40 -0.03 -4.48
C SER A 129 -3.09 0.22 -3.12
N ARG A 130 -2.33 0.38 -2.05
CA ARG A 130 -2.81 0.74 -0.70
C ARG A 130 -2.18 2.07 -0.30
N PRO A 131 -2.91 3.20 -0.40
CA PRO A 131 -2.39 4.53 -0.05
C PRO A 131 -2.31 4.68 1.47
N MET A 132 -1.12 4.46 2.01
CA MET A 132 -0.82 4.47 3.44
C MET A 132 0.52 5.16 3.65
N GLY A 133 0.65 5.92 4.74
CA GLY A 133 1.93 6.51 5.13
C GLY A 133 2.98 5.43 5.43
N LEU A 134 4.24 5.72 5.09
CA LEU A 134 5.33 4.78 5.32
C LEU A 134 5.53 4.47 6.80
N GLU A 135 5.35 5.47 7.67
CA GLU A 135 5.41 5.32 9.12
C GLU A 135 4.37 4.34 9.66
N GLN A 136 3.16 4.39 9.10
CA GLN A 136 2.08 3.47 9.47
C GLN A 136 2.37 2.05 8.96
N LEU A 137 2.84 1.91 7.72
CA LEU A 137 3.19 0.61 7.14
C LEU A 137 4.31 -0.07 7.94
N VAL A 138 5.36 0.67 8.30
CA VAL A 138 6.47 0.17 9.11
C VAL A 138 6.00 -0.24 10.49
N GLN A 139 5.19 0.61 11.15
CA GLN A 139 4.60 0.31 12.46
C GLN A 139 3.74 -0.97 12.42
N GLU A 140 2.78 -1.06 11.50
CA GLU A 140 1.89 -2.23 11.37
C GLU A 140 2.70 -3.51 11.10
N THR A 141 3.70 -3.43 10.21
CA THR A 141 4.56 -4.58 9.90
C THR A 141 5.38 -5.02 11.11
N ALA A 142 5.94 -4.06 11.86
CA ALA A 142 6.70 -4.36 13.07
C ALA A 142 5.81 -5.02 14.14
N GLN A 143 4.59 -4.52 14.31
CA GLN A 143 3.63 -5.07 15.29
C GLN A 143 3.14 -6.47 14.94
N THR A 144 2.93 -6.77 13.66
CA THR A 144 2.33 -8.03 13.21
C THR A 144 3.33 -9.11 12.84
N SER A 145 4.52 -8.71 12.35
CA SER A 145 5.51 -9.59 11.75
C SER A 145 6.94 -9.38 12.28
N GLY A 146 7.09 -8.50 13.27
CA GLY A 146 8.36 -8.20 13.94
C GLY A 146 9.23 -7.17 13.19
N ALA A 147 10.23 -6.66 13.91
CA ALA A 147 11.13 -5.60 13.46
C ALA A 147 11.92 -5.95 12.20
N ASP A 148 12.37 -7.21 12.07
CA ASP A 148 13.12 -7.65 10.89
C ASP A 148 12.31 -7.59 9.61
N SER A 149 11.02 -7.96 9.70
CA SER A 149 10.10 -7.89 8.57
C SER A 149 9.83 -6.44 8.17
N ALA A 150 9.64 -5.55 9.15
CA ALA A 150 9.48 -4.12 8.92
C ALA A 150 10.74 -3.49 8.28
N THR A 151 11.92 -3.87 8.74
CA THR A 151 13.21 -3.43 8.18
C THR A 151 13.36 -3.86 6.72
N ARG A 152 13.07 -5.13 6.41
CA ARG A 152 13.11 -5.62 5.01
C ARG A 152 12.08 -4.89 4.14
N ALA A 153 10.87 -4.73 4.64
CA ALA A 153 9.81 -4.02 3.91
C ALA A 153 10.22 -2.56 3.61
N TYR A 154 10.74 -1.84 4.61
CA TYR A 154 11.22 -0.48 4.43
C TYR A 154 12.32 -0.38 3.36
N ARG A 155 13.33 -1.26 3.43
CA ARG A 155 14.44 -1.25 2.46
C ARG A 155 13.96 -1.54 1.04
N ALA A 156 13.07 -2.51 0.84
CA ALA A 156 12.47 -2.82 -0.46
C ALA A 156 11.63 -1.65 -1.00
N LEU A 157 10.87 -0.97 -0.14
CA LEU A 157 10.10 0.22 -0.53
C LEU A 157 11.02 1.40 -0.88
N ARG A 158 12.08 1.62 -0.12
CA ARG A 158 13.07 2.67 -0.40
C ARG A 158 13.76 2.43 -1.74
N GLU A 159 14.20 1.20 -2.02
CA GLU A 159 14.79 0.84 -3.31
C GLU A 159 13.83 1.13 -4.48
N ARG A 160 12.57 0.77 -4.33
CA ARG A 160 11.57 0.90 -5.39
C ARG A 160 11.03 2.32 -5.58
N TYR A 161 10.88 3.08 -4.50
CA TYR A 161 10.11 4.34 -4.49
C TYR A 161 10.90 5.57 -4.07
N SER A 162 12.21 5.46 -3.74
CA SER A 162 13.03 6.64 -3.44
C SER A 162 13.04 7.60 -4.64
N GLY A 163 12.87 8.89 -4.34
CA GLY A 163 12.72 9.92 -5.37
C GLY A 163 11.35 9.97 -6.06
N ARG A 164 10.39 9.14 -5.63
CA ARG A 164 9.00 9.17 -6.11
C ARG A 164 8.09 9.69 -5.00
N ALA A 165 6.99 10.32 -5.36
CA ALA A 165 6.04 10.91 -4.39
C ALA A 165 5.15 9.87 -3.66
N ALA A 166 5.44 8.57 -3.78
CA ALA A 166 4.66 7.49 -3.17
C ALA A 166 4.79 7.46 -1.65
N TYR A 167 6.02 7.64 -1.14
CA TYR A 167 6.35 7.61 0.28
C TYR A 167 7.34 8.71 0.63
N ASP A 168 7.26 9.19 1.87
CA ASP A 168 8.28 10.04 2.47
C ASP A 168 9.34 9.17 3.16
N PHE A 169 10.58 9.29 2.71
CA PHE A 169 11.75 8.62 3.28
C PHE A 169 12.62 9.56 4.12
N GLY A 170 12.08 10.72 4.52
CA GLY A 170 12.74 11.65 5.43
C GLY A 170 12.89 11.07 6.84
N GLU A 171 13.80 11.66 7.60
CA GLU A 171 14.12 11.25 8.98
C GLU A 171 12.87 11.13 9.88
N PRO A 172 11.89 12.07 9.87
CA PRO A 172 10.74 12.00 10.79
C PRO A 172 9.85 10.77 10.61
N THR A 173 9.86 10.17 9.43
CA THR A 173 8.98 9.02 9.10
C THR A 173 9.23 7.83 10.01
N LEU A 174 10.49 7.41 10.16
CA LEU A 174 10.83 6.27 11.03
C LEU A 174 10.81 6.65 12.51
N ASP A 175 11.05 7.92 12.86
CA ASP A 175 10.91 8.40 14.24
C ASP A 175 9.47 8.29 14.73
N ILE A 176 8.50 8.69 13.90
CA ILE A 176 7.07 8.57 14.19
C ILE A 176 6.70 7.09 14.37
N ALA A 177 7.18 6.21 13.49
CA ALA A 177 6.92 4.76 13.60
C ALA A 177 7.49 4.18 14.90
N ALA A 178 8.75 4.49 15.23
CA ALA A 178 9.41 4.05 16.45
C ALA A 178 8.70 4.57 17.72
N PHE A 179 8.29 5.85 17.72
CA PHE A 179 7.58 6.44 18.85
C PHE A 179 6.20 5.78 19.08
N ARG A 180 5.45 5.50 18.00
CA ARG A 180 4.17 4.80 18.10
C ARG A 180 4.33 3.36 18.60
N LEU A 181 5.40 2.66 18.20
CA LEU A 181 5.74 1.33 18.71
C LEU A 181 6.05 1.38 20.21
N ALA A 182 6.87 2.35 20.64
CA ALA A 182 7.20 2.53 22.05
C ALA A 182 5.96 2.84 22.90
N ARG A 183 5.04 3.68 22.42
CA ARG A 183 3.75 3.93 23.06
C ARG A 183 2.86 2.70 23.20
N ALA A 184 3.01 1.74 22.29
CA ALA A 184 2.36 0.44 22.34
C ALA A 184 3.11 -0.59 23.21
N GLY A 185 4.18 -0.19 23.91
CA GLY A 185 5.00 -1.07 24.76
C GLY A 185 5.97 -1.97 23.95
N LYS A 186 6.08 -1.77 22.65
CA LYS A 186 6.93 -2.53 21.73
C LYS A 186 8.31 -1.89 21.63
N PHE A 187 9.05 -1.91 22.75
CA PHE A 187 10.32 -1.19 22.85
C PHE A 187 11.43 -1.77 21.98
N ASP A 188 11.51 -3.08 21.85
CA ASP A 188 12.55 -3.74 21.05
C ASP A 188 12.35 -3.43 19.57
N GLU A 189 11.11 -3.48 19.09
CA GLU A 189 10.76 -3.08 17.73
C GLU A 189 11.02 -1.56 17.51
N ALA A 190 10.69 -0.72 18.49
CA ALA A 190 10.96 0.72 18.41
C ALA A 190 12.45 1.02 18.27
N PHE A 191 13.31 0.39 19.07
CA PHE A 191 14.76 0.56 18.97
C PHE A 191 15.33 0.02 17.66
N ALA A 192 14.80 -1.08 17.14
CA ALA A 192 15.20 -1.61 15.84
C ALA A 192 14.87 -0.64 14.70
N ILE A 193 13.69 0.00 14.74
CA ILE A 193 13.30 1.02 13.74
C ILE A 193 14.15 2.30 13.89
N LEU A 194 14.46 2.75 15.11
CA LEU A 194 15.39 3.86 15.31
C LEU A 194 16.79 3.55 14.76
N LYS A 195 17.28 2.33 14.99
CA LYS A 195 18.58 1.89 14.43
C LYS A 195 18.56 1.94 12.90
N LEU A 196 17.48 1.48 12.27
CA LEU A 196 17.30 1.58 10.82
C LEU A 196 17.34 3.04 10.36
N ASN A 197 16.74 3.96 11.13
CA ASN A 197 16.78 5.40 10.80
C ASN A 197 18.19 5.98 10.95
N GLU A 198 18.94 5.58 11.96
CA GLU A 198 20.34 6.00 12.16
C GLU A 198 21.29 5.54 11.03
N GLU A 199 21.00 4.39 10.40
CA GLU A 199 21.74 3.95 9.21
C GLU A 199 21.58 4.95 8.05
N GLN A 200 20.46 5.68 8.01
CA GLN A 200 20.15 6.65 6.97
C GLN A 200 20.62 8.07 7.33
N PHE A 201 20.56 8.42 8.62
CA PHE A 201 20.83 9.77 9.15
C PHE A 201 21.80 9.70 10.34
N PRO A 202 23.05 9.22 10.15
CA PRO A 202 23.97 8.90 11.25
C PRO A 202 24.40 10.14 12.05
N ALA A 203 24.34 11.34 11.49
CA ALA A 203 24.73 12.58 12.16
C ALA A 203 23.57 13.24 12.92
N SER A 204 22.35 12.73 12.83
CA SER A 204 21.18 13.36 13.43
C SER A 204 21.24 13.40 14.95
N SER A 205 21.14 14.59 15.51
CA SER A 205 20.93 14.85 16.94
C SER A 205 19.51 14.48 17.38
N ASN A 206 18.51 14.66 16.49
CA ASN A 206 17.12 14.34 16.79
C ASN A 206 16.95 12.86 17.08
N LEU A 207 17.58 11.97 16.32
CA LEU A 207 17.50 10.51 16.55
C LEU A 207 18.01 10.13 17.95
N ALA A 208 19.08 10.75 18.43
CA ALA A 208 19.56 10.53 19.79
C ALA A 208 18.55 11.05 20.82
N THR A 209 17.87 12.17 20.54
CA THR A 209 16.78 12.71 21.36
C THR A 209 15.57 11.76 21.39
N PHE A 210 15.14 11.23 20.24
CA PHE A 210 14.08 10.23 20.17
C PHE A 210 14.43 8.96 20.95
N ARG A 211 15.66 8.47 20.82
CA ARG A 211 16.15 7.32 21.62
C ARG A 211 16.05 7.61 23.12
N ALA A 212 16.46 8.79 23.55
CA ALA A 212 16.35 9.20 24.94
C ALA A 212 14.91 9.19 25.44
N ASN A 213 13.98 9.75 24.66
CA ASN A 213 12.56 9.78 25.01
C ASN A 213 11.97 8.35 25.09
N ILE A 214 12.35 7.45 24.20
CA ILE A 214 11.89 6.03 24.25
C ILE A 214 12.49 5.32 25.48
N ASN A 215 13.75 5.57 25.84
CA ASN A 215 14.32 5.06 27.08
C ASN A 215 13.57 5.55 28.33
N LEU A 216 13.14 6.82 28.36
CA LEU A 216 12.29 7.33 29.46
C LEU A 216 10.94 6.60 29.51
N MET A 217 10.32 6.36 28.37
CA MET A 217 9.06 5.60 28.31
C MET A 217 9.24 4.16 28.81
N LYS A 218 10.41 3.56 28.59
CA LYS A 218 10.78 2.23 29.08
C LYS A 218 11.14 2.24 30.58
N GLY A 219 11.34 3.41 31.18
CA GLY A 219 11.80 3.56 32.57
C GLY A 219 13.33 3.54 32.74
N ASP A 220 14.10 3.48 31.65
CA ASP A 220 15.56 3.47 31.68
C ASP A 220 16.12 4.92 31.65
N THR A 221 16.09 5.56 32.83
CA THR A 221 16.58 6.92 33.00
C THR A 221 18.08 7.03 32.70
N ALA A 222 18.89 6.01 33.02
CA ALA A 222 20.34 6.04 32.80
C ALA A 222 20.66 6.04 31.30
N ALA A 223 20.01 5.18 30.52
CA ALA A 223 20.15 5.16 29.06
C ALA A 223 19.59 6.43 28.40
N ALA A 224 18.52 7.01 28.96
CA ALA A 224 17.98 8.28 28.48
C ALA A 224 18.98 9.44 28.66
N ILE A 225 19.61 9.57 29.84
CA ILE A 225 20.65 10.55 30.12
C ILE A 225 21.82 10.40 29.13
N ALA A 226 22.29 9.17 28.90
CA ALA A 226 23.36 8.90 27.94
C ALA A 226 22.97 9.33 26.52
N SER A 227 21.74 9.05 26.09
CA SER A 227 21.23 9.42 24.77
C SER A 227 21.05 10.94 24.62
N PHE A 228 20.59 11.67 25.64
CA PHE A 228 20.52 13.14 25.60
C PHE A 228 21.91 13.78 25.53
N ARG A 229 22.91 13.24 26.26
CA ARG A 229 24.28 13.69 26.13
C ARG A 229 24.85 13.48 24.73
N GLU A 230 24.49 12.34 24.11
CA GLU A 230 24.85 12.08 22.71
C GLU A 230 24.20 13.08 21.76
N ALA A 231 22.92 13.41 21.94
CA ALA A 231 22.24 14.41 21.15
C ALA A 231 22.94 15.77 21.22
N ILE A 232 23.30 16.24 22.43
CA ILE A 232 24.00 17.50 22.64
C ILE A 232 25.41 17.46 22.04
N ARG A 233 26.09 16.31 22.04
CA ARG A 233 27.39 16.16 21.41
C ARG A 233 27.33 16.27 19.90
N ARG A 234 26.27 15.75 19.27
CA ARG A 234 26.00 15.85 17.81
C ARG A 234 25.58 17.25 17.41
N ASP A 235 24.75 17.91 18.25
CA ASP A 235 24.28 19.27 18.04
C ASP A 235 24.18 19.99 19.41
N SER A 236 25.13 20.86 19.67
CA SER A 236 25.16 21.63 20.91
C SER A 236 24.01 22.63 21.03
N THR A 237 23.25 22.90 19.98
CA THR A 237 22.09 23.80 19.99
C THR A 237 20.77 23.08 20.20
N ASN A 238 20.79 21.75 20.36
CA ASN A 238 19.57 20.95 20.61
C ASN A 238 18.94 21.29 21.96
N GLY A 239 18.04 22.27 21.96
CA GLY A 239 17.39 22.82 23.16
C GLY A 239 16.52 21.79 23.89
N GLU A 240 15.87 20.85 23.16
CA GLU A 240 15.08 19.78 23.78
C GLU A 240 15.98 18.86 24.61
N ALA A 241 17.06 18.35 24.02
CA ALA A 241 17.99 17.46 24.72
C ALA A 241 18.62 18.15 25.94
N GLN A 242 19.01 19.44 25.82
CA GLN A 242 19.52 20.20 26.93
C GLN A 242 18.49 20.38 28.06
N GLY A 243 17.25 20.73 27.70
CA GLY A 243 16.17 20.94 28.65
C GLY A 243 15.84 19.66 29.42
N ARG A 244 15.68 18.56 28.71
CA ARG A 244 15.41 17.24 29.30
C ARG A 244 16.55 16.75 30.19
N LEU A 245 17.79 16.86 29.72
CA LEU A 245 18.95 16.46 30.51
C LEU A 245 19.03 17.22 31.83
N ARG A 246 18.82 18.56 31.81
CA ARG A 246 18.80 19.36 33.06
C ARG A 246 17.72 18.91 34.03
N GLN A 247 16.55 18.50 33.57
CA GLN A 247 15.45 17.97 34.42
C GLN A 247 15.82 16.64 35.09
N LEU A 248 16.52 15.75 34.36
CA LEU A 248 16.86 14.42 34.84
C LEU A 248 18.06 14.36 35.78
N VAL A 249 18.97 15.35 35.71
CA VAL A 249 20.21 15.39 36.52
C VAL A 249 20.14 16.42 37.64
N ARG A 250 19.00 17.09 37.83
CA ARG A 250 18.79 17.94 39.01
C ARG A 250 18.75 17.07 40.26
N PRO A 251 19.50 17.47 41.35
CA PRO A 251 19.45 16.75 42.61
C PRO A 251 18.08 16.81 43.25
#